data_b40aa642212ee0c99a2ad68000ae346e
#
_entry.id   b40aa642212ee0c99a2ad68000ae346e
#
_cell.length_a   1.000
_cell.length_b   1.000
_cell.length_c   1.000
_cell.angle_alpha   90.00
_cell.angle_beta   90.00
_cell.angle_gamma   90.00
#
_symmetry.space_group_name_H-M   'P 1'
#
loop_
_entity.id
_entity.type
_entity.pdbx_description
1 polymer ?
#
loop_
_entity_poly.entity_id
_entity_poly.type
_entity_poly.pdbx_seq_one_letter_code
_entity_poly.pdbx_strand_id
1 'polypeptide(L)'
;MVTNYLHALPMFSMWPMCLKNAEHKFLLLCFLLIGINANAQPPQFDFVVAQDGSGNFKTVQEAINAVPDFRKNVTSIKIKNGIYKEKLILPGSKTNVRFVGEDVLKTIFTYDDFASKKNRFGEEIGTTGSTSFFVFGDGFNAENITFENSSGPVGQAVAVRVDGDQVIFTNCRFLGFQDTLYPHGEKSRQYYKDCYIEGTTDFIFGWSTSVFENCTIFCKKSGQYITAASTIEGQPYGFVFLNCKITGDSPEDSFYLGRPWRPFSKTVFINCFLDKHIKAEGWHNWSEPDAEKTSYYAEYKSTGPGANAAKRVGWSHQLSDDEVGNYTLTKIFGDWVPASH
;
A
#
# COMPACT_ATOMS: atom_id res chain seq x y z
N MET A 1 15.96 -65.14 -46.19
CA MET A 1 17.38 -65.49 -46.31
C MET A 1 17.99 -65.20 -44.96
N VAL A 2 18.16 -66.26 -44.15
CA VAL A 2 19.37 -67.04 -43.97
C VAL A 2 20.50 -66.21 -43.37
N THR A 3 21.11 -66.42 -42.24
CA THR A 3 21.38 -67.59 -41.35
C THR A 3 22.10 -67.05 -40.13
N ASN A 4 21.74 -67.41 -38.89
CA ASN A 4 22.37 -68.31 -37.91
C ASN A 4 23.91 -68.39 -37.87
N TYR A 5 24.44 -68.28 -36.61
CA TYR A 5 25.20 -69.32 -35.85
C TYR A 5 25.78 -68.64 -34.58
N LEU A 6 25.42 -68.95 -33.39
CA LEU A 6 25.77 -70.02 -32.42
C LEU A 6 27.24 -70.42 -32.35
N HIS A 7 27.83 -70.32 -31.16
CA HIS A 7 28.61 -71.31 -30.36
C HIS A 7 29.45 -70.57 -29.33
N ALA A 8 29.55 -70.84 -28.11
CA ALA A 8 29.49 -71.98 -27.22
C ALA A 8 30.60 -71.76 -26.18
N LEU A 9 30.26 -71.95 -24.92
CA LEU A 9 31.13 -72.00 -23.74
C LEU A 9 32.15 -73.16 -23.81
N PRO A 10 33.20 -73.15 -22.98
CA PRO A 10 33.12 -74.06 -21.83
C PRO A 10 33.76 -73.57 -20.49
N MET A 11 33.35 -74.28 -19.47
CA MET A 11 33.61 -74.30 -18.08
C MET A 11 35.04 -74.80 -17.68
N PHE A 12 35.25 -74.72 -16.37
CA PHE A 12 36.23 -75.35 -15.43
C PHE A 12 37.40 -74.44 -15.01
N SER A 13 37.77 -74.27 -13.75
CA SER A 13 37.72 -75.19 -12.60
C SER A 13 38.04 -74.45 -11.27
N MET A 14 37.62 -75.04 -10.20
CA MET A 14 37.68 -74.64 -8.82
C MET A 14 39.07 -74.69 -8.18
N TRP A 15 39.24 -73.87 -7.07
CA TRP A 15 39.92 -74.10 -5.78
C TRP A 15 41.36 -73.61 -5.60
N PRO A 16 41.82 -73.36 -4.32
CA PRO A 16 41.14 -72.79 -3.15
C PRO A 16 41.92 -71.65 -2.41
N MET A 17 41.25 -71.08 -1.46
CA MET A 17 41.63 -70.41 -0.20
C MET A 17 43.07 -69.92 0.02
N CYS A 18 43.21 -68.66 0.38
CA CYS A 18 43.99 -68.19 1.48
C CYS A 18 43.39 -66.93 2.14
N LEU A 19 42.90 -67.11 3.36
CA LEU A 19 42.52 -66.03 4.27
C LEU A 19 43.78 -65.24 4.67
N LYS A 20 43.77 -63.96 4.52
CA LYS A 20 44.43 -63.04 5.46
C LYS A 20 43.92 -61.64 5.37
N ASN A 21 43.31 -61.18 6.45
CA ASN A 21 43.20 -59.82 6.97
C ASN A 21 42.45 -58.80 6.05
N ALA A 22 41.12 -58.81 6.21
CA ALA A 22 40.26 -57.72 5.85
C ALA A 22 40.39 -56.62 6.91
N GLU A 23 41.20 -55.62 6.67
CA GLU A 23 41.00 -54.31 7.32
C GLU A 23 39.80 -53.66 6.70
N HIS A 24 38.73 -53.57 7.44
CA HIS A 24 37.55 -52.78 7.13
C HIS A 24 37.94 -51.30 7.04
N LYS A 25 38.30 -50.84 5.88
CA LYS A 25 38.19 -49.44 5.56
C LYS A 25 36.72 -49.14 5.36
N PHE A 26 36.03 -48.87 6.47
CA PHE A 26 34.76 -48.18 6.50
C PHE A 26 35.03 -46.83 5.89
N LEU A 27 34.72 -46.68 4.60
CA LEU A 27 34.68 -45.38 3.95
C LEU A 27 33.50 -44.64 4.55
N LEU A 28 33.77 -43.97 5.66
CA LEU A 28 32.84 -42.99 6.24
C LEU A 28 32.71 -41.87 5.21
N LEU A 29 31.70 -41.99 4.36
CA LEU A 29 31.26 -40.89 3.52
C LEU A 29 30.62 -39.87 4.46
N CYS A 30 31.47 -39.08 5.11
CA CYS A 30 31.05 -37.87 5.75
C CYS A 30 30.49 -36.96 4.65
N PHE A 31 29.19 -37.03 4.42
CA PHE A 31 28.45 -35.91 3.84
C PHE A 31 28.70 -34.73 4.78
N LEU A 32 29.70 -33.92 4.45
CA LEU A 32 29.78 -32.56 4.89
C LEU A 32 28.52 -31.89 4.35
N LEU A 33 27.46 -31.89 5.14
CA LEU A 33 26.40 -30.91 5.03
C LEU A 33 27.08 -29.56 5.32
N ILE A 34 27.70 -29.00 4.30
CA ILE A 34 27.96 -27.57 4.26
C ILE A 34 26.58 -26.96 4.26
N GLY A 35 26.06 -26.72 5.46
CA GLY A 35 24.95 -25.82 5.64
C GLY A 35 25.39 -24.52 5.03
N ILE A 36 24.92 -24.25 3.83
CA ILE A 36 24.93 -22.92 3.26
C ILE A 36 23.99 -22.15 4.18
N ASN A 37 24.54 -21.62 5.28
CA ASN A 37 23.96 -20.47 5.92
C ASN A 37 24.00 -19.39 4.85
N ALA A 38 22.93 -19.29 4.09
CA ALA A 38 22.62 -18.09 3.35
C ALA A 38 22.41 -17.01 4.44
N ASN A 39 23.51 -16.46 4.94
CA ASN A 39 23.50 -15.20 5.63
C ASN A 39 22.98 -14.22 4.58
N ALA A 40 21.66 -14.02 4.54
CA ALA A 40 21.08 -12.89 3.84
C ALA A 40 21.81 -11.68 4.43
N GLN A 41 22.71 -11.08 3.65
CA GLN A 41 23.32 -9.83 4.07
C GLN A 41 22.15 -8.88 4.36
N PRO A 42 22.20 -8.18 5.51
CA PRO A 42 21.17 -7.18 5.80
C PRO A 42 21.04 -6.26 4.57
N PRO A 43 19.82 -5.88 4.19
CA PRO A 43 19.61 -5.07 2.98
C PRO A 43 20.51 -3.84 3.05
N GLN A 44 21.34 -3.69 2.03
CA GLN A 44 22.26 -2.55 1.95
C GLN A 44 21.44 -1.32 1.59
N PHE A 45 21.39 -0.34 2.49
CA PHE A 45 20.76 0.94 2.24
C PHE A 45 21.80 1.93 1.66
N ASP A 46 21.36 2.75 0.69
CA ASP A 46 22.19 3.84 0.17
C ASP A 46 22.41 4.92 1.23
N PHE A 47 21.37 5.22 2.01
CA PHE A 47 21.39 6.20 3.09
C PHE A 47 20.70 5.71 4.34
N VAL A 48 21.11 6.27 5.48
CA VAL A 48 20.49 6.10 6.79
C VAL A 48 20.15 7.47 7.37
N VAL A 49 18.89 7.68 7.76
CA VAL A 49 18.45 8.86 8.51
C VAL A 49 18.35 8.51 9.99
N ALA A 50 18.98 9.30 10.84
CA ALA A 50 18.97 9.12 12.29
C ALA A 50 19.15 10.46 13.00
N GLN A 51 18.16 10.86 13.83
CA GLN A 51 18.19 12.13 14.56
C GLN A 51 19.36 12.25 15.56
N ASP A 52 19.84 11.12 16.08
CA ASP A 52 20.99 11.03 17.00
C ASP A 52 22.34 11.26 16.30
N GLY A 53 22.36 11.41 14.96
CA GLY A 53 23.56 11.59 14.16
C GLY A 53 24.33 10.31 13.84
N SER A 54 23.77 9.13 14.15
CA SER A 54 24.39 7.83 13.79
C SER A 54 24.15 7.40 12.34
N GLY A 55 23.41 8.20 11.56
CA GLY A 55 23.14 8.00 10.14
C GLY A 55 23.94 8.96 9.24
N ASN A 56 23.66 8.91 7.94
CA ASN A 56 24.21 9.85 6.96
C ASN A 56 23.58 11.23 7.09
N PHE A 57 22.29 11.29 7.49
CA PHE A 57 21.51 12.52 7.63
C PHE A 57 20.74 12.50 8.96
N LYS A 58 20.46 13.69 9.48
CA LYS A 58 19.63 13.85 10.70
C LYS A 58 18.17 14.10 10.37
N THR A 59 17.88 14.60 9.17
CA THR A 59 16.52 14.91 8.71
C THR A 59 16.17 14.09 7.46
N VAL A 60 14.88 13.85 7.27
CA VAL A 60 14.38 13.11 6.10
C VAL A 60 14.54 13.94 4.84
N GLN A 61 14.29 15.27 4.93
CA GLN A 61 14.40 16.13 3.76
C GLN A 61 15.85 16.24 3.26
N GLU A 62 16.86 16.19 4.12
CA GLU A 62 18.28 16.13 3.69
C GLU A 62 18.56 14.87 2.89
N ALA A 63 18.04 13.71 3.34
CA ALA A 63 18.20 12.46 2.60
C ALA A 63 17.49 12.50 1.24
N ILE A 64 16.26 13.05 1.17
CA ILE A 64 15.56 13.28 -0.11
C ILE A 64 16.40 14.14 -1.05
N ASN A 65 16.94 15.25 -0.54
CA ASN A 65 17.75 16.18 -1.35
C ASN A 65 19.02 15.51 -1.90
N ALA A 66 19.59 14.55 -1.18
CA ALA A 66 20.78 13.80 -1.58
C ALA A 66 20.51 12.72 -2.65
N VAL A 67 19.25 12.31 -2.86
CA VAL A 67 18.91 11.38 -3.94
C VAL A 67 19.27 12.00 -5.29
N PRO A 68 20.00 11.31 -6.18
CA PRO A 68 20.27 11.84 -7.53
C PRO A 68 18.98 12.03 -8.34
N ASP A 69 18.91 13.12 -9.09
CA ASP A 69 17.78 13.38 -9.98
C ASP A 69 17.71 12.33 -11.10
N PHE A 70 16.49 11.88 -11.41
CA PHE A 70 16.17 10.93 -12.48
C PHE A 70 16.97 9.61 -12.42
N ARG A 71 17.37 9.19 -11.23
CA ARG A 71 18.05 7.91 -11.02
C ARG A 71 17.14 6.76 -11.44
N LYS A 72 17.63 5.85 -12.29
CA LYS A 72 16.88 4.69 -12.76
C LYS A 72 16.84 3.54 -11.74
N ASN A 73 17.93 3.38 -10.98
CA ASN A 73 18.00 2.38 -9.92
C ASN A 73 17.33 2.90 -8.65
N VAL A 74 16.78 2.01 -7.85
CA VAL A 74 16.19 2.35 -6.56
C VAL A 74 17.24 2.98 -5.65
N THR A 75 16.88 4.08 -4.97
CA THR A 75 17.64 4.63 -3.84
C THR A 75 16.94 4.21 -2.55
N SER A 76 17.56 3.33 -1.78
CA SER A 76 17.02 2.81 -0.54
C SER A 76 17.51 3.63 0.65
N ILE A 77 16.57 4.15 1.43
CA ILE A 77 16.83 4.99 2.60
C ILE A 77 16.23 4.31 3.84
N LYS A 78 17.09 3.91 4.77
CA LYS A 78 16.64 3.45 6.09
C LYS A 78 16.37 4.65 6.99
N ILE A 79 15.25 4.62 7.70
CA ILE A 79 14.88 5.69 8.63
C ILE A 79 14.75 5.08 10.01
N LYS A 80 15.62 5.50 10.93
CA LYS A 80 15.59 5.04 12.31
C LYS A 80 14.38 5.60 13.07
N ASN A 81 14.06 4.94 14.18
CA ASN A 81 13.01 5.41 15.07
C ASN A 81 13.23 6.86 15.46
N GLY A 82 12.17 7.65 15.40
CA GLY A 82 12.18 9.08 15.73
C GLY A 82 10.89 9.76 15.27
N ILE A 83 10.62 10.93 15.82
CA ILE A 83 9.54 11.82 15.39
C ILE A 83 10.14 12.92 14.52
N TYR A 84 9.97 12.79 13.22
CA TYR A 84 10.50 13.73 12.23
C TYR A 84 9.43 14.78 11.93
N LYS A 85 9.48 15.91 12.66
CA LYS A 85 8.55 17.03 12.44
C LYS A 85 9.06 17.90 11.30
N GLU A 86 8.76 17.46 10.09
CA GLU A 86 9.23 18.08 8.86
C GLU A 86 8.09 18.18 7.84
N LYS A 87 7.99 19.31 7.13
CA LYS A 87 7.15 19.40 5.94
C LYS A 87 7.95 18.87 4.75
N LEU A 88 7.65 17.65 4.35
CA LEU A 88 8.46 16.89 3.40
C LEU A 88 7.98 17.05 1.97
N ILE A 89 8.93 17.16 1.05
CA ILE A 89 8.66 17.18 -0.40
C ILE A 89 9.61 16.19 -1.07
N LEU A 90 9.07 15.16 -1.71
CA LEU A 90 9.78 14.33 -2.69
C LEU A 90 9.48 14.87 -4.09
N PRO A 91 10.37 15.64 -4.71
CA PRO A 91 10.15 16.25 -6.02
C PRO A 91 10.01 15.20 -7.13
N GLY A 92 9.34 15.56 -8.24
CA GLY A 92 9.17 14.68 -9.41
C GLY A 92 10.47 14.22 -10.06
N SER A 93 11.59 14.93 -9.83
CA SER A 93 12.90 14.49 -10.29
C SER A 93 13.53 13.37 -9.44
N LYS A 94 13.02 13.11 -8.23
CA LYS A 94 13.49 12.06 -7.31
C LYS A 94 12.67 10.79 -7.52
N THR A 95 12.98 10.04 -8.55
CA THR A 95 12.28 8.80 -8.92
C THR A 95 12.90 7.56 -8.26
N ASN A 96 12.11 6.48 -8.12
CA ASN A 96 12.56 5.19 -7.59
C ASN A 96 13.19 5.30 -6.17
N VAL A 97 12.53 6.02 -5.28
CA VAL A 97 12.99 6.17 -3.89
C VAL A 97 12.23 5.21 -2.99
N ARG A 98 12.98 4.44 -2.19
CA ARG A 98 12.42 3.52 -1.20
C ARG A 98 12.77 3.97 0.21
N PHE A 99 11.75 4.22 1.03
CA PHE A 99 11.89 4.47 2.47
C PHE A 99 11.55 3.22 3.26
N VAL A 100 12.40 2.88 4.22
CA VAL A 100 12.16 1.77 5.14
C VAL A 100 12.32 2.26 6.58
N GLY A 101 11.20 2.39 7.27
CA GLY A 101 11.18 2.68 8.69
C GLY A 101 11.64 1.49 9.53
N GLU A 102 12.24 1.77 10.65
CA GLU A 102 12.72 0.73 11.57
C GLU A 102 11.56 0.06 12.32
N ASP A 103 10.56 0.84 12.71
CA ASP A 103 9.35 0.39 13.41
C ASP A 103 8.19 1.34 13.04
N VAL A 104 7.09 0.79 12.55
CA VAL A 104 5.94 1.58 12.08
C VAL A 104 5.32 2.48 13.16
N LEU A 105 5.41 2.09 14.43
CA LEU A 105 4.88 2.88 15.55
C LEU A 105 5.84 3.93 16.09
N LYS A 106 7.12 3.88 15.67
CA LYS A 106 8.17 4.73 16.20
C LYS A 106 8.91 5.55 15.14
N THR A 107 8.75 5.21 13.85
CA THR A 107 9.25 6.00 12.73
C THR A 107 8.12 6.88 12.23
N ILE A 108 8.05 8.13 12.69
CA ILE A 108 6.89 9.00 12.51
C ILE A 108 7.30 10.27 11.74
N PHE A 109 6.68 10.51 10.58
CA PHE A 109 6.75 11.76 9.85
C PHE A 109 5.51 12.57 10.19
N THR A 110 5.66 13.76 10.72
CA THR A 110 4.54 14.59 11.17
C THR A 110 4.74 16.06 10.82
N TYR A 111 3.64 16.76 10.56
CA TYR A 111 3.59 18.21 10.51
C TYR A 111 2.20 18.67 10.94
N ASP A 112 2.01 20.00 11.14
CA ASP A 112 0.80 20.55 11.76
C ASP A 112 0.16 21.70 10.97
N ASP A 113 0.35 21.72 9.67
CA ASP A 113 -0.36 22.67 8.80
C ASP A 113 -1.81 22.23 8.54
N PHE A 114 -2.75 23.21 8.46
CA PHE A 114 -4.14 23.00 8.12
C PHE A 114 -4.64 24.08 7.15
N ALA A 115 -5.69 23.83 6.42
CA ALA A 115 -6.08 24.63 5.26
C ALA A 115 -6.28 26.13 5.56
N SER A 116 -6.92 26.47 6.67
CA SER A 116 -7.16 27.88 7.08
C SER A 116 -5.98 28.53 7.81
N LYS A 117 -4.86 27.81 7.98
CA LYS A 117 -3.62 28.41 8.50
C LYS A 117 -3.10 29.43 7.51
N LYS A 118 -2.72 30.60 8.00
CA LYS A 118 -2.21 31.67 7.16
C LYS A 118 -0.70 31.61 6.97
N ASN A 119 -0.27 31.83 5.74
CA ASN A 119 1.14 32.03 5.42
C ASN A 119 1.64 33.40 5.90
N ARG A 120 2.93 33.70 5.70
CA ARG A 120 3.55 34.97 6.10
C ARG A 120 2.95 36.21 5.41
N PHE A 121 2.16 36.03 4.36
CA PHE A 121 1.49 37.12 3.64
C PHE A 121 0.02 37.27 4.04
N GLY A 122 -0.46 36.49 5.02
CA GLY A 122 -1.84 36.52 5.50
C GLY A 122 -2.84 35.72 4.68
N GLU A 123 -2.40 34.98 3.68
CA GLU A 123 -3.22 34.12 2.82
C GLU A 123 -3.38 32.73 3.42
N GLU A 124 -4.55 32.12 3.30
CA GLU A 124 -4.77 30.73 3.70
C GLU A 124 -3.99 29.79 2.78
N ILE A 125 -3.34 28.78 3.37
CA ILE A 125 -2.52 27.85 2.60
C ILE A 125 -3.33 26.80 1.83
N GLY A 126 -4.60 26.66 2.17
CA GLY A 126 -5.54 25.74 1.52
C GLY A 126 -5.24 24.27 1.81
N THR A 127 -6.16 23.39 1.39
CA THR A 127 -6.04 21.95 1.62
C THR A 127 -4.71 21.38 1.11
N THR A 128 -4.36 21.68 -0.14
CA THR A 128 -3.07 21.25 -0.71
C THR A 128 -1.87 21.75 0.10
N GLY A 129 -1.89 23.04 0.46
CA GLY A 129 -0.80 23.63 1.25
C GLY A 129 -0.66 23.07 2.65
N SER A 130 -1.68 22.40 3.19
CA SER A 130 -1.65 21.77 4.50
C SER A 130 -0.86 20.45 4.55
N THR A 131 -0.48 19.91 3.40
CA THR A 131 0.15 18.58 3.30
C THR A 131 1.45 18.49 4.10
N SER A 132 1.55 17.45 4.94
CA SER A 132 2.79 17.14 5.67
C SER A 132 3.85 16.52 4.77
N PHE A 133 3.47 15.57 3.90
CA PHE A 133 4.40 14.94 2.96
C PHE A 133 3.84 14.90 1.53
N PHE A 134 4.55 15.57 0.61
CA PHE A 134 4.25 15.56 -0.82
C PHE A 134 5.09 14.51 -1.53
N VAL A 135 4.46 13.60 -2.28
CA VAL A 135 5.09 12.56 -3.10
C VAL A 135 4.81 12.86 -4.57
N PHE A 136 5.72 13.57 -5.23
CA PHE A 136 5.65 13.85 -6.66
C PHE A 136 6.49 12.89 -7.51
N GLY A 137 7.46 12.20 -6.90
CA GLY A 137 8.36 11.28 -7.60
C GLY A 137 7.69 9.94 -7.93
N ASP A 138 7.87 9.48 -9.17
CA ASP A 138 7.38 8.17 -9.61
C ASP A 138 8.20 7.03 -8.99
N GLY A 139 7.57 5.86 -8.81
CA GLY A 139 8.23 4.67 -8.27
C GLY A 139 8.59 4.80 -6.79
N PHE A 140 7.92 5.68 -6.04
CA PHE A 140 8.14 5.79 -4.60
C PHE A 140 7.57 4.58 -3.86
N ASN A 141 8.35 4.08 -2.90
CA ASN A 141 7.94 2.98 -2.02
C ASN A 141 8.23 3.35 -0.56
N ALA A 142 7.27 3.13 0.33
CA ALA A 142 7.43 3.31 1.77
C ALA A 142 6.99 2.07 2.54
N GLU A 143 7.80 1.69 3.53
CA GLU A 143 7.54 0.56 4.40
C GLU A 143 7.74 0.93 5.87
N ASN A 144 6.85 0.46 6.75
CA ASN A 144 6.97 0.58 8.21
C ASN A 144 7.10 2.03 8.71
N ILE A 145 6.33 2.97 8.15
CA ILE A 145 6.36 4.39 8.52
C ILE A 145 4.96 4.86 8.89
N THR A 146 4.87 5.68 9.94
CA THR A 146 3.69 6.47 10.25
C THR A 146 3.81 7.85 9.63
N PHE A 147 2.80 8.23 8.85
CA PHE A 147 2.61 9.58 8.29
C PHE A 147 1.45 10.25 9.03
N GLU A 148 1.67 11.43 9.55
CA GLU A 148 0.70 12.13 10.38
C GLU A 148 0.54 13.60 9.96
N ASN A 149 -0.70 14.09 10.02
CA ASN A 149 -0.94 15.50 10.20
C ASN A 149 -1.45 15.73 11.63
N SER A 150 -0.64 16.38 12.43
CA SER A 150 -0.87 16.56 13.88
C SER A 150 -1.60 17.86 14.24
N SER A 151 -2.22 18.54 13.28
CA SER A 151 -2.96 19.79 13.53
C SER A 151 -4.24 19.59 14.36
N GLY A 152 -4.74 18.36 14.46
CA GLY A 152 -5.97 18.04 15.17
C GLY A 152 -7.24 18.25 14.31
N PRO A 153 -8.44 18.27 14.92
CA PRO A 153 -9.72 18.39 14.21
C PRO A 153 -10.06 19.85 13.88
N VAL A 154 -9.22 20.51 13.07
CA VAL A 154 -9.30 21.94 12.73
C VAL A 154 -9.76 22.22 11.29
N GLY A 155 -10.35 21.24 10.63
CA GLY A 155 -10.71 21.27 9.21
C GLY A 155 -9.76 20.45 8.36
N GLN A 156 -9.64 20.77 7.07
CA GLN A 156 -8.83 20.02 6.11
C GLN A 156 -7.34 20.10 6.49
N ALA A 157 -6.71 18.92 6.61
CA ALA A 157 -5.32 18.81 7.02
C ALA A 157 -4.72 17.50 6.52
N VAL A 158 -3.91 17.57 5.46
CA VAL A 158 -3.42 16.41 4.72
C VAL A 158 -2.15 15.84 5.35
N ALA A 159 -2.14 14.55 5.66
CA ALA A 159 -0.91 13.88 6.09
C ALA A 159 -0.01 13.54 4.89
N VAL A 160 -0.58 12.95 3.83
CA VAL A 160 0.19 12.62 2.62
C VAL A 160 -0.64 12.96 1.38
N ARG A 161 0.00 13.65 0.44
CA ARG A 161 -0.50 13.83 -0.93
C ARG A 161 0.43 13.09 -1.89
N VAL A 162 -0.15 12.31 -2.79
CA VAL A 162 0.58 11.49 -3.76
C VAL A 162 0.16 11.86 -5.18
N ASP A 163 1.10 12.37 -5.94
CA ASP A 163 0.93 12.70 -7.37
C ASP A 163 1.73 11.74 -8.28
N GLY A 164 2.82 11.14 -7.77
CA GLY A 164 3.68 10.23 -8.52
C GLY A 164 2.95 8.95 -8.96
N ASP A 165 3.38 8.38 -10.09
CA ASP A 165 2.91 7.08 -10.58
C ASP A 165 3.69 5.91 -9.97
N GLN A 166 3.07 4.73 -9.90
CA GLN A 166 3.67 3.48 -9.39
C GLN A 166 4.15 3.59 -7.94
N VAL A 167 3.33 4.20 -7.09
CA VAL A 167 3.63 4.42 -5.68
C VAL A 167 3.09 3.29 -4.81
N ILE A 168 3.92 2.79 -3.89
CA ILE A 168 3.57 1.70 -2.97
C ILE A 168 3.76 2.12 -1.52
N PHE A 169 2.77 1.83 -0.69
CA PHE A 169 2.88 1.89 0.76
C PHE A 169 2.57 0.51 1.35
N THR A 170 3.49 -0.05 2.13
CA THR A 170 3.32 -1.35 2.78
C THR A 170 3.49 -1.21 4.29
N ASN A 171 2.54 -1.74 5.06
CA ASN A 171 2.56 -1.67 6.53
C ASN A 171 2.83 -0.23 7.05
N CYS A 172 2.17 0.76 6.43
CA CYS A 172 2.26 2.17 6.82
C CYS A 172 1.00 2.61 7.57
N ARG A 173 1.11 3.71 8.32
CA ARG A 173 -0.02 4.31 9.00
C ARG A 173 -0.20 5.74 8.52
N PHE A 174 -1.46 6.13 8.28
CA PHE A 174 -1.85 7.49 7.88
C PHE A 174 -2.80 8.04 8.94
N LEU A 175 -2.31 9.01 9.70
CA LEU A 175 -3.01 9.56 10.87
C LEU A 175 -3.43 11.00 10.61
N GLY A 176 -4.71 11.29 10.85
CA GLY A 176 -5.26 12.63 10.68
C GLY A 176 -6.73 12.70 11.10
N PHE A 177 -7.40 13.69 10.57
CA PHE A 177 -8.83 13.93 10.79
C PHE A 177 -9.55 14.14 9.45
N GLN A 178 -9.96 15.37 9.09
CA GLN A 178 -10.51 15.64 7.77
C GLN A 178 -9.39 15.68 6.73
N ASP A 179 -9.59 15.02 5.58
CA ASP A 179 -8.69 15.05 4.43
C ASP A 179 -7.30 14.42 4.71
N THR A 180 -7.22 13.29 5.45
CA THR A 180 -5.95 12.68 5.87
C THR A 180 -5.05 12.25 4.70
N LEU A 181 -5.60 11.49 3.74
CA LEU A 181 -4.85 10.91 2.62
C LEU A 181 -5.39 11.42 1.29
N TYR A 182 -4.52 12.01 0.50
CA TYR A 182 -4.85 12.62 -0.79
C TYR A 182 -4.19 11.86 -1.96
N PRO A 183 -4.74 10.71 -2.40
CA PRO A 183 -4.37 10.05 -3.64
C PRO A 183 -4.74 10.92 -4.84
N HIS A 184 -3.77 11.69 -5.32
CA HIS A 184 -3.91 12.70 -6.35
C HIS A 184 -3.20 12.24 -7.64
N GLY A 185 -3.24 13.04 -8.70
CA GLY A 185 -2.54 12.76 -9.96
C GLY A 185 -3.40 12.00 -10.97
N GLU A 186 -3.55 12.61 -12.16
CA GLU A 186 -4.44 12.14 -13.23
C GLU A 186 -4.06 10.75 -13.77
N LYS A 187 -2.78 10.43 -13.80
CA LYS A 187 -2.27 9.13 -14.28
C LYS A 187 -1.58 8.34 -13.18
N SER A 188 -1.78 8.73 -11.93
CA SER A 188 -1.14 8.12 -10.78
C SER A 188 -1.81 6.81 -10.42
N ARG A 189 -1.02 5.75 -10.35
CA ARG A 189 -1.40 4.42 -9.86
C ARG A 189 -0.73 4.20 -8.51
N GLN A 190 -1.54 3.88 -7.50
CA GLN A 190 -1.09 3.82 -6.12
C GLN A 190 -1.59 2.54 -5.46
N TYR A 191 -0.72 1.88 -4.72
CA TYR A 191 -1.02 0.64 -4.01
C TYR A 191 -0.69 0.76 -2.53
N TYR A 192 -1.71 0.53 -1.71
CA TYR A 192 -1.64 0.55 -0.25
C TYR A 192 -1.92 -0.86 0.26
N LYS A 193 -0.92 -1.51 0.87
CA LYS A 193 -1.03 -2.88 1.36
C LYS A 193 -0.79 -2.95 2.86
N ASP A 194 -1.67 -3.65 3.58
CA ASP A 194 -1.55 -3.87 5.03
C ASP A 194 -1.43 -2.55 5.83
N CYS A 195 -2.01 -1.46 5.32
CA CYS A 195 -1.92 -0.13 5.92
C CYS A 195 -3.05 0.14 6.92
N TYR A 196 -2.78 1.06 7.85
CA TYR A 196 -3.77 1.64 8.75
C TYR A 196 -4.04 3.09 8.34
N ILE A 197 -5.29 3.44 8.08
CA ILE A 197 -5.70 4.78 7.64
C ILE A 197 -6.84 5.26 8.52
N GLU A 198 -6.69 6.41 9.17
CA GLU A 198 -7.73 6.97 10.03
C GLU A 198 -8.11 8.39 9.66
N GLY A 199 -9.35 8.74 9.96
CA GLY A 199 -9.83 10.11 9.81
C GLY A 199 -11.30 10.29 10.16
N THR A 200 -11.81 11.50 9.88
CA THR A 200 -13.19 11.89 10.21
C THR A 200 -14.05 12.10 8.97
N THR A 201 -13.66 12.98 8.08
CA THR A 201 -14.46 13.39 6.92
C THR A 201 -13.58 13.42 5.69
N ASP A 202 -14.04 12.75 4.60
CA ASP A 202 -13.35 12.72 3.31
C ASP A 202 -11.88 12.31 3.45
N PHE A 203 -11.57 11.45 4.42
CA PHE A 203 -10.20 11.24 4.82
C PHE A 203 -9.37 10.38 3.84
N ILE A 204 -10.01 9.88 2.77
CA ILE A 204 -9.37 9.36 1.56
C ILE A 204 -10.04 10.05 0.37
N PHE A 205 -9.35 11.01 -0.26
CA PHE A 205 -9.95 11.84 -1.30
C PHE A 205 -9.01 12.11 -2.46
N GLY A 206 -9.55 12.29 -3.67
CA GLY A 206 -8.75 12.55 -4.86
C GLY A 206 -9.21 11.75 -6.09
N TRP A 207 -8.36 11.67 -7.12
CA TRP A 207 -8.74 11.11 -8.42
C TRP A 207 -7.79 10.07 -9.02
N SER A 208 -6.77 9.64 -8.30
CA SER A 208 -5.87 8.59 -8.79
C SER A 208 -6.56 7.23 -8.90
N THR A 209 -5.95 6.30 -9.64
CA THR A 209 -6.27 4.89 -9.54
C THR A 209 -5.55 4.29 -8.33
N SER A 210 -6.29 4.03 -7.26
CA SER A 210 -5.71 3.55 -6.00
C SER A 210 -6.34 2.25 -5.53
N VAL A 211 -5.51 1.28 -5.18
CA VAL A 211 -5.95 0.03 -4.55
C VAL A 211 -5.48 -0.02 -3.10
N PHE A 212 -6.42 -0.29 -2.23
CA PHE A 212 -6.21 -0.53 -0.80
C PHE A 212 -6.47 -2.02 -0.53
N GLU A 213 -5.43 -2.77 -0.21
CA GLU A 213 -5.54 -4.21 0.03
C GLU A 213 -5.18 -4.57 1.46
N ASN A 214 -6.05 -5.34 2.13
CA ASN A 214 -5.91 -5.78 3.52
C ASN A 214 -5.73 -4.61 4.52
N CYS A 215 -6.20 -3.42 4.17
CA CYS A 215 -6.04 -2.24 5.01
C CYS A 215 -7.09 -2.18 6.13
N THR A 216 -6.70 -1.58 7.25
CA THR A 216 -7.64 -1.15 8.30
C THR A 216 -7.97 0.32 8.08
N ILE A 217 -9.25 0.60 7.83
CA ILE A 217 -9.79 1.96 7.67
C ILE A 217 -10.54 2.29 8.94
N PHE A 218 -10.03 3.24 9.71
CA PHE A 218 -10.56 3.57 11.02
C PHE A 218 -11.32 4.90 11.01
N CYS A 219 -12.61 4.81 11.23
CA CYS A 219 -13.55 5.93 11.26
C CYS A 219 -13.57 6.56 12.65
N LYS A 220 -12.93 7.71 12.81
CA LYS A 220 -12.83 8.42 14.09
C LYS A 220 -14.15 9.06 14.48
N LYS A 221 -14.42 9.09 15.78
CA LYS A 221 -15.57 9.78 16.37
C LYS A 221 -15.74 11.19 15.79
N SER A 222 -16.99 11.56 15.52
CA SER A 222 -17.39 12.85 14.93
C SER A 222 -17.13 12.99 13.41
N GLY A 223 -16.72 11.91 12.72
CA GLY A 223 -16.62 11.87 11.27
C GLY A 223 -17.94 11.48 10.58
N GLN A 224 -17.93 11.53 9.25
CA GLN A 224 -19.11 11.23 8.45
C GLN A 224 -18.84 10.49 7.13
N TYR A 225 -17.68 10.64 6.52
CA TYR A 225 -17.39 10.12 5.17
C TYR A 225 -15.99 9.50 5.11
N ILE A 226 -15.89 8.29 4.58
CA ILE A 226 -14.59 7.64 4.35
C ILE A 226 -13.95 8.22 3.10
N THR A 227 -14.65 8.15 1.96
CA THR A 227 -14.09 8.56 0.68
C THR A 227 -14.79 9.79 0.08
N ALA A 228 -13.99 10.62 -0.59
CA ALA A 228 -14.45 11.69 -1.47
C ALA A 228 -13.69 11.60 -2.81
N ALA A 229 -14.10 10.65 -3.63
CA ALA A 229 -13.48 10.44 -4.93
C ALA A 229 -13.83 11.59 -5.90
N SER A 230 -12.90 11.87 -6.82
CA SER A 230 -13.08 12.83 -7.92
C SER A 230 -12.50 12.27 -9.22
N THR A 231 -12.65 10.96 -9.43
CA THR A 231 -12.23 10.26 -10.65
C THR A 231 -12.68 11.01 -11.89
N ILE A 232 -11.79 11.21 -12.84
CA ILE A 232 -12.11 11.96 -14.06
C ILE A 232 -12.89 11.10 -15.06
N GLU A 233 -13.62 11.77 -15.96
CA GLU A 233 -14.36 11.09 -17.02
C GLU A 233 -13.44 10.22 -17.87
N GLY A 234 -13.89 9.02 -18.20
CA GLY A 234 -13.14 8.04 -19.01
C GLY A 234 -12.09 7.22 -18.26
N GLN A 235 -11.71 7.60 -17.02
CA GLN A 235 -10.80 6.78 -16.20
C GLN A 235 -11.53 5.50 -15.75
N PRO A 236 -10.98 4.29 -16.01
CA PRO A 236 -11.69 3.04 -15.76
C PRO A 236 -11.85 2.73 -14.26
N TYR A 237 -10.86 3.06 -13.45
CA TYR A 237 -10.84 2.77 -12.01
C TYR A 237 -10.54 4.03 -11.19
N GLY A 238 -11.18 4.16 -10.03
CA GLY A 238 -10.87 5.14 -8.98
C GLY A 238 -10.28 4.43 -7.75
N PHE A 239 -10.98 4.55 -6.60
CA PHE A 239 -10.57 3.87 -5.37
C PHE A 239 -11.16 2.47 -5.31
N VAL A 240 -10.31 1.47 -5.07
CA VAL A 240 -10.69 0.06 -4.94
C VAL A 240 -10.18 -0.49 -3.62
N PHE A 241 -11.09 -0.93 -2.76
CA PHE A 241 -10.78 -1.54 -1.47
C PHE A 241 -10.96 -3.05 -1.58
N LEU A 242 -9.89 -3.81 -1.35
CA LEU A 242 -9.86 -5.27 -1.42
C LEU A 242 -9.61 -5.85 -0.02
N ASN A 243 -10.53 -6.68 0.50
CA ASN A 243 -10.36 -7.38 1.77
C ASN A 243 -10.06 -6.43 2.95
N CYS A 244 -10.53 -5.20 2.91
CA CYS A 244 -10.28 -4.20 3.95
C CYS A 244 -11.23 -4.38 5.15
N LYS A 245 -10.76 -3.92 6.32
CA LYS A 245 -11.56 -3.85 7.53
C LYS A 245 -11.92 -2.40 7.83
N ILE A 246 -13.20 -2.05 7.67
CA ILE A 246 -13.74 -0.74 8.01
C ILE A 246 -14.28 -0.81 9.44
N THR A 247 -13.61 -0.12 10.35
CA THR A 247 -13.90 -0.10 11.79
C THR A 247 -13.80 1.32 12.35
N GLY A 248 -14.11 1.53 13.61
CA GLY A 248 -14.01 2.87 14.20
C GLY A 248 -14.52 2.94 15.63
N ASP A 249 -14.39 4.12 16.22
CA ASP A 249 -14.97 4.50 17.51
C ASP A 249 -16.18 5.42 17.36
N SER A 250 -16.67 5.58 16.13
CA SER A 250 -17.84 6.37 15.77
C SER A 250 -19.14 5.69 16.20
N PRO A 251 -20.20 6.47 16.50
CA PRO A 251 -21.52 5.93 16.77
C PRO A 251 -22.05 5.05 15.64
N GLU A 252 -22.98 4.18 15.96
CA GLU A 252 -23.73 3.41 14.97
C GLU A 252 -24.42 4.34 13.97
N ASP A 253 -24.47 3.94 12.68
CA ASP A 253 -25.19 4.65 11.60
C ASP A 253 -24.71 6.12 11.44
N SER A 254 -23.39 6.35 11.51
CA SER A 254 -22.81 7.70 11.45
C SER A 254 -21.97 7.97 10.19
N PHE A 255 -21.43 6.94 9.53
CA PHE A 255 -20.52 7.07 8.39
C PHE A 255 -21.11 6.57 7.09
N TYR A 256 -20.89 7.32 6.03
CA TYR A 256 -21.02 6.85 4.64
C TYR A 256 -19.69 6.25 4.15
N LEU A 257 -19.77 5.26 3.27
CA LEU A 257 -18.61 4.70 2.55
C LEU A 257 -17.95 5.75 1.66
N GLY A 258 -18.76 6.70 1.16
CA GLY A 258 -18.25 7.81 0.40
C GLY A 258 -19.30 8.73 -0.19
N ARG A 259 -18.80 9.80 -0.78
CA ARG A 259 -19.56 10.80 -1.55
C ARG A 259 -18.76 11.31 -2.75
N PRO A 260 -19.39 11.72 -3.87
CA PRO A 260 -18.69 12.18 -5.07
C PRO A 260 -18.23 13.62 -4.91
N TRP A 261 -16.93 13.85 -4.78
CA TRP A 261 -16.40 15.22 -4.78
C TRP A 261 -16.52 15.89 -6.16
N ARG A 262 -16.52 15.09 -7.22
CA ARG A 262 -16.72 15.54 -8.61
C ARG A 262 -17.57 14.53 -9.38
N PRO A 263 -18.17 14.90 -10.53
CA PRO A 263 -18.78 13.95 -11.45
C PRO A 263 -17.82 12.83 -11.84
N PHE A 264 -18.34 11.65 -12.21
CA PHE A 264 -17.61 10.43 -12.58
C PHE A 264 -16.79 9.75 -11.48
N SER A 265 -17.00 10.15 -10.23
CA SER A 265 -16.35 9.54 -9.05
C SER A 265 -16.56 8.03 -9.02
N LYS A 266 -15.48 7.27 -8.72
CA LYS A 266 -15.54 5.81 -8.63
C LYS A 266 -14.92 5.31 -7.33
N THR A 267 -15.70 4.50 -6.58
CA THR A 267 -15.22 3.83 -5.37
C THR A 267 -15.87 2.45 -5.27
N VAL A 268 -15.07 1.42 -5.03
CA VAL A 268 -15.54 0.03 -4.97
C VAL A 268 -14.96 -0.67 -3.74
N PHE A 269 -15.83 -1.36 -2.98
CA PHE A 269 -15.44 -2.21 -1.85
C PHE A 269 -15.71 -3.68 -2.18
N ILE A 270 -14.68 -4.52 -2.08
CA ILE A 270 -14.73 -5.94 -2.43
C ILE A 270 -14.28 -6.78 -1.24
N ASN A 271 -15.13 -7.70 -0.79
CA ASN A 271 -14.88 -8.60 0.35
C ASN A 271 -14.49 -7.85 1.63
N CYS A 272 -15.03 -6.65 1.85
CA CYS A 272 -14.69 -5.84 3.01
C CYS A 272 -15.56 -6.16 4.21
N PHE A 273 -15.01 -6.05 5.42
CA PHE A 273 -15.79 -6.04 6.65
C PHE A 273 -16.21 -4.60 6.97
N LEU A 274 -17.49 -4.37 7.12
CA LEU A 274 -18.11 -3.07 7.43
C LEU A 274 -18.74 -3.13 8.81
N ASP A 275 -18.21 -2.34 9.76
CA ASP A 275 -18.73 -2.33 11.13
C ASP A 275 -20.00 -1.46 11.22
N LYS A 276 -20.69 -1.53 12.36
CA LYS A 276 -22.02 -0.95 12.63
C LYS A 276 -22.14 0.56 12.45
N HIS A 277 -21.03 1.30 12.43
CA HIS A 277 -21.06 2.74 12.20
C HIS A 277 -21.35 3.12 10.74
N ILE A 278 -21.31 2.16 9.81
CA ILE A 278 -21.65 2.41 8.40
C ILE A 278 -23.15 2.51 8.22
N LYS A 279 -23.61 3.63 7.65
CA LYS A 279 -25.01 3.92 7.35
C LYS A 279 -25.63 2.89 6.41
N ALA A 280 -26.90 2.61 6.63
CA ALA A 280 -27.64 1.66 5.81
C ALA A 280 -27.67 2.06 4.32
N GLU A 281 -27.78 3.35 4.03
CA GLU A 281 -27.73 3.92 2.67
C GLU A 281 -26.38 3.70 1.99
N GLY A 282 -25.32 3.58 2.75
CA GLY A 282 -23.93 3.35 2.31
C GLY A 282 -23.28 4.56 1.66
N TRP A 283 -23.97 5.28 0.79
CA TRP A 283 -23.42 6.34 -0.04
C TRP A 283 -24.26 7.62 0.05
N HIS A 284 -23.62 8.75 -0.14
CA HIS A 284 -24.25 10.07 -0.17
C HIS A 284 -23.94 10.79 -1.50
N ASN A 285 -24.89 11.50 -2.05
CA ASN A 285 -24.74 12.16 -3.36
C ASN A 285 -24.16 13.59 -3.29
N TRP A 286 -23.64 14.02 -2.14
CA TRP A 286 -23.15 15.39 -1.88
C TRP A 286 -24.25 16.48 -2.01
N SER A 287 -25.52 16.10 -1.91
CA SER A 287 -26.70 16.97 -2.21
C SER A 287 -26.74 17.45 -3.67
N GLU A 288 -26.12 16.68 -4.58
CA GLU A 288 -26.09 16.94 -6.03
C GLU A 288 -26.70 15.75 -6.78
N PRO A 289 -27.99 15.77 -7.11
CA PRO A 289 -28.68 14.65 -7.76
C PRO A 289 -28.06 14.20 -9.10
N ASP A 290 -27.42 15.10 -9.84
CA ASP A 290 -26.77 14.75 -11.10
C ASP A 290 -25.52 13.89 -10.90
N ALA A 291 -24.89 13.93 -9.73
CA ALA A 291 -23.78 13.05 -9.39
C ALA A 291 -24.18 11.58 -9.34
N GLU A 292 -25.43 11.27 -9.01
CA GLU A 292 -25.95 9.88 -9.01
C GLU A 292 -25.92 9.23 -10.40
N LYS A 293 -26.02 10.03 -11.46
CA LYS A 293 -26.04 9.57 -12.86
C LYS A 293 -24.65 9.26 -13.41
N THR A 294 -23.63 9.87 -12.84
CA THR A 294 -22.25 9.81 -13.34
C THR A 294 -21.29 9.03 -12.45
N SER A 295 -21.59 8.94 -11.14
CA SER A 295 -20.75 8.24 -10.18
C SER A 295 -20.94 6.73 -10.28
N TYR A 296 -19.87 5.99 -10.08
CA TYR A 296 -19.87 4.53 -10.02
C TYR A 296 -19.41 4.06 -8.65
N TYR A 297 -20.36 3.76 -7.77
CA TYR A 297 -20.11 3.26 -6.43
C TYR A 297 -20.63 1.84 -6.30
N ALA A 298 -19.77 0.91 -5.89
CA ALA A 298 -20.10 -0.49 -5.90
C ALA A 298 -19.58 -1.24 -4.66
N GLU A 299 -20.24 -2.34 -4.36
CA GLU A 299 -19.82 -3.30 -3.34
C GLU A 299 -19.90 -4.72 -3.90
N TYR A 300 -19.06 -5.63 -3.35
CA TYR A 300 -19.13 -7.05 -3.63
C TYR A 300 -18.85 -7.85 -2.37
N LYS A 301 -19.82 -8.67 -1.96
CA LYS A 301 -19.70 -9.60 -0.82
C LYS A 301 -19.14 -8.96 0.45
N SER A 302 -19.44 -7.70 0.71
CA SER A 302 -19.13 -7.06 1.99
C SER A 302 -19.86 -7.79 3.14
N THR A 303 -19.21 -7.87 4.30
CA THR A 303 -19.70 -8.56 5.50
C THR A 303 -19.74 -7.62 6.70
N GLY A 304 -20.32 -8.06 7.82
CA GLY A 304 -20.41 -7.28 9.05
C GLY A 304 -21.73 -6.53 9.20
N PRO A 305 -21.97 -5.90 10.36
CA PRO A 305 -23.27 -5.29 10.69
C PRO A 305 -23.60 -4.07 9.81
N GLY A 306 -22.60 -3.38 9.26
CA GLY A 306 -22.78 -2.26 8.32
C GLY A 306 -22.96 -2.68 6.86
N ALA A 307 -22.86 -3.97 6.53
CA ALA A 307 -22.98 -4.50 5.17
C ALA A 307 -24.44 -4.86 4.83
N ASN A 308 -25.27 -3.87 4.57
CA ASN A 308 -26.69 -4.07 4.25
C ASN A 308 -26.99 -3.70 2.79
N ALA A 309 -26.67 -4.59 1.86
CA ALA A 309 -26.87 -4.37 0.43
C ALA A 309 -28.29 -4.00 0.04
N ALA A 310 -29.32 -4.56 0.74
CA ALA A 310 -30.74 -4.29 0.44
C ALA A 310 -31.20 -2.88 0.79
N LYS A 311 -30.46 -2.18 1.64
CA LYS A 311 -30.80 -0.81 2.07
C LYS A 311 -29.91 0.28 1.43
N ARG A 312 -28.95 -0.11 0.58
CA ARG A 312 -28.12 0.85 -0.14
C ARG A 312 -28.95 1.74 -1.05
N VAL A 313 -28.46 2.94 -1.29
CA VAL A 313 -29.10 3.86 -2.27
C VAL A 313 -29.22 3.21 -3.65
N GLY A 314 -30.33 3.48 -4.34
CA GLY A 314 -30.67 2.80 -5.60
C GLY A 314 -29.74 3.05 -6.77
N TRP A 315 -28.88 4.05 -6.68
CA TRP A 315 -27.88 4.39 -7.71
C TRP A 315 -26.51 3.75 -7.47
N SER A 316 -26.32 3.04 -6.35
CA SER A 316 -25.12 2.22 -6.13
C SER A 316 -25.32 0.81 -6.67
N HIS A 317 -24.21 0.09 -6.88
CA HIS A 317 -24.19 -1.21 -7.52
C HIS A 317 -23.76 -2.32 -6.55
N GLN A 318 -24.35 -3.49 -6.73
CA GLN A 318 -23.82 -4.73 -6.17
C GLN A 318 -23.22 -5.53 -7.33
N LEU A 319 -21.89 -5.73 -7.31
CA LEU A 319 -21.21 -6.44 -8.39
C LEU A 319 -21.59 -7.92 -8.41
N SER A 320 -21.73 -8.46 -9.61
CA SER A 320 -21.87 -9.91 -9.86
C SER A 320 -20.49 -10.61 -9.77
N ASP A 321 -20.53 -11.96 -9.72
CA ASP A 321 -19.31 -12.79 -9.73
C ASP A 321 -18.50 -12.60 -11.04
N ASP A 322 -19.14 -12.27 -12.16
CA ASP A 322 -18.46 -11.97 -13.44
C ASP A 322 -17.81 -10.58 -13.41
N GLU A 323 -18.49 -9.57 -12.89
CA GLU A 323 -18.00 -8.19 -12.85
C GLU A 323 -16.80 -8.02 -11.93
N VAL A 324 -16.80 -8.70 -10.77
CA VAL A 324 -15.67 -8.63 -9.82
C VAL A 324 -14.36 -9.13 -10.44
N GLY A 325 -14.43 -10.02 -11.43
CA GLY A 325 -13.28 -10.47 -12.21
C GLY A 325 -12.52 -9.34 -12.94
N ASN A 326 -13.09 -8.13 -13.02
CA ASN A 326 -12.42 -6.94 -13.57
C ASN A 326 -11.55 -6.19 -12.54
N TYR A 327 -11.60 -6.56 -11.28
CA TYR A 327 -10.88 -5.89 -10.19
C TYR A 327 -9.63 -6.65 -9.70
N THR A 328 -8.91 -7.29 -10.61
CA THR A 328 -7.57 -7.83 -10.33
C THR A 328 -6.51 -6.74 -10.45
N LEU A 329 -5.41 -6.82 -9.70
CA LEU A 329 -4.31 -5.83 -9.78
C LEU A 329 -3.82 -5.63 -11.21
N THR A 330 -3.69 -6.71 -11.98
CA THR A 330 -3.29 -6.65 -13.40
C THR A 330 -4.28 -5.86 -14.26
N LYS A 331 -5.60 -6.02 -14.04
CA LYS A 331 -6.60 -5.28 -14.79
C LYS A 331 -6.67 -3.81 -14.37
N ILE A 332 -6.52 -3.54 -13.06
CA ILE A 332 -6.58 -2.18 -12.51
C ILE A 332 -5.36 -1.37 -12.93
N PHE A 333 -4.17 -1.94 -12.81
CA PHE A 333 -2.91 -1.23 -13.02
C PHE A 333 -2.28 -1.43 -14.41
N GLY A 334 -2.80 -2.37 -15.22
CA GLY A 334 -2.32 -2.60 -16.58
C GLY A 334 -0.90 -3.15 -16.64
N ASP A 335 0.01 -2.38 -17.17
CA ASP A 335 1.43 -2.74 -17.36
C ASP A 335 2.27 -2.72 -16.07
N TRP A 336 1.72 -2.21 -14.97
CA TRP A 336 2.37 -2.17 -13.67
C TRP A 336 1.61 -3.05 -12.67
N VAL A 337 2.27 -4.06 -12.16
CA VAL A 337 1.76 -4.88 -11.05
C VAL A 337 2.71 -4.70 -9.86
N PRO A 338 2.21 -4.17 -8.73
CA PRO A 338 3.03 -4.02 -7.53
C PRO A 338 3.65 -5.36 -7.14
N ALA A 339 4.96 -5.40 -6.96
CA ALA A 339 5.62 -6.60 -6.45
C ALA A 339 5.22 -6.80 -4.97
N SER A 340 4.70 -7.99 -4.66
CA SER A 340 4.53 -8.42 -3.27
C SER A 340 5.91 -8.78 -2.73
N HIS A 341 6.49 -7.92 -1.90
CA HIS A 341 7.71 -8.25 -1.16
C HIS A 341 7.36 -8.97 0.15
#